data_81ea5b9ff49fb373636f6cb21331ab74
#
_entry.id   81ea5b9ff49fb373636f6cb21331ab74
#
_cell.length_a   1.000
_cell.length_b   1.000
_cell.length_c   1.000
_cell.angle_alpha   90.00
_cell.angle_beta   90.00
_cell.angle_gamma   90.00
#
_symmetry.space_group_name_H-M   'P 1'
#
loop_
_entity.id
_entity.type
_entity.pdbx_description
1 polymer ?
#
loop_
_entity_poly.entity_id
_entity_poly.type
_entity_poly.pdbx_seq_one_letter_code
_entity_poly.pdbx_strand_id
1 'polypeptide(L)' 'MNKAELEDLKLQIAKQMDVTQLLDILGFDMHDLVDILQDYINEVAQDFEDVL' A
#
# COMPACT_ATOMS: atom_id res chain seq x y z
N MET A 1 19.88 -5.15 4.23
CA MET A 1 19.80 -4.08 3.21
C MET A 1 19.99 -2.74 3.89
N ASN A 2 20.87 -1.89 3.37
CA ASN A 2 21.07 -0.57 3.96
C ASN A 2 20.01 0.41 3.47
N LYS A 3 20.01 1.61 4.04
CA LYS A 3 18.97 2.61 3.77
C LYS A 3 18.96 3.05 2.29
N ALA A 4 20.13 3.23 1.69
CA ALA A 4 20.22 3.65 0.28
C ALA A 4 19.69 2.56 -0.65
N GLU A 5 20.00 1.31 -0.38
CA GLU A 5 19.50 0.19 -1.18
C GLU A 5 17.98 0.07 -1.05
N LEU A 6 17.46 0.28 0.14
CA LEU A 6 16.01 0.23 0.36
C LEU A 6 15.29 1.34 -0.40
N GLU A 7 15.84 2.55 -0.40
CA GLU A 7 15.23 3.67 -1.12
C GLU A 7 15.23 3.41 -2.63
N ASP A 8 16.32 2.87 -3.18
CA ASP A 8 16.38 2.49 -4.59
C ASP A 8 15.33 1.43 -4.93
N LEU A 9 15.21 0.42 -4.08
CA LEU A 9 14.24 -0.65 -4.30
C LEU A 9 12.82 -0.12 -4.27
N LYS A 10 12.51 0.77 -3.34
CA LYS A 10 11.19 1.41 -3.27
C LYS A 10 10.84 2.15 -4.56
N LEU A 11 11.80 2.87 -5.12
CA LEU A 11 11.59 3.58 -6.38
C LEU A 11 11.34 2.62 -7.54
N GLN A 12 12.09 1.53 -7.60
CA GLN A 12 11.92 0.52 -8.65
C GLN A 12 10.54 -0.14 -8.57
N ILE A 13 10.12 -0.49 -7.36
CA ILE A 13 8.80 -1.08 -7.13
C ILE A 13 7.71 -0.12 -7.60
N ALA A 14 7.82 1.15 -7.22
CA ALA A 14 6.82 2.15 -7.57
C ALA A 14 6.71 2.37 -9.07
N LYS A 15 7.81 2.20 -9.82
CA LYS A 15 7.83 2.43 -11.26
C LYS A 15 7.44 1.21 -12.07
N GLN A 16 7.77 0.01 -11.59
CA GLN A 16 7.72 -1.20 -12.41
C GLN A 16 6.63 -2.18 -12.02
N MET A 17 6.09 -2.06 -10.83
CA MET A 17 5.09 -3.00 -10.34
C MET A 17 3.74 -2.33 -10.14
N ASP A 18 2.67 -3.09 -10.28
CA ASP A 18 1.36 -2.60 -9.88
C ASP A 18 1.03 -3.04 -8.44
N VAL A 19 -0.06 -2.51 -7.91
CA VAL A 19 -0.45 -2.75 -6.52
C VAL A 19 -0.74 -4.23 -6.28
N THR A 20 -1.40 -4.89 -7.22
CA THR A 20 -1.75 -6.29 -7.08
C THR A 20 -0.51 -7.18 -6.97
N GLN A 21 0.47 -6.94 -7.82
CA GLN A 21 1.73 -7.68 -7.78
C GLN A 21 2.46 -7.49 -6.46
N LEU A 22 2.49 -6.25 -5.99
CA LEU A 22 3.16 -5.94 -4.72
C LEU A 22 2.50 -6.68 -3.56
N LEU A 23 1.19 -6.65 -3.48
CA LEU A 23 0.45 -7.31 -2.41
C LEU A 23 0.61 -8.82 -2.45
N ASP A 24 0.65 -9.40 -3.66
CA ASP A 24 0.89 -10.84 -3.83
C ASP A 24 2.25 -11.25 -3.29
N ILE A 25 3.29 -10.50 -3.61
CA ILE A 25 4.65 -10.80 -3.15
C ILE A 25 4.74 -10.70 -1.63
N LEU A 26 4.08 -9.70 -1.05
CA LEU A 26 4.08 -9.47 0.40
C LEU A 26 3.15 -10.42 1.15
N GLY A 27 2.26 -11.10 0.45
CA GLY A 27 1.29 -12.00 1.07
C GLY A 27 0.15 -11.27 1.78
N PHE A 28 -0.14 -10.04 1.38
CA PHE A 28 -1.24 -9.26 1.95
C PHE A 28 -2.49 -9.38 1.10
N ASP A 29 -3.64 -9.44 1.76
CA ASP A 29 -4.93 -9.33 1.08
C ASP A 29 -5.55 -7.95 1.37
N MET A 30 -6.77 -7.76 0.90
CA MET A 30 -7.47 -6.48 1.08
C MET A 30 -7.70 -6.15 2.55
N HIS A 31 -8.01 -7.16 3.37
CA HIS A 31 -8.22 -6.95 4.81
C HIS A 31 -6.96 -6.44 5.49
N ASP A 32 -5.81 -7.05 5.15
CA ASP A 32 -4.53 -6.62 5.70
C ASP A 32 -4.20 -5.19 5.30
N LEU A 33 -4.44 -4.86 4.04
CA LEU A 33 -4.17 -3.53 3.53
C LEU A 33 -5.03 -2.47 4.21
N VAL A 34 -6.31 -2.74 4.39
CA VAL A 34 -7.23 -1.84 5.07
C VAL A 34 -6.79 -1.59 6.51
N ASP A 35 -6.37 -2.64 7.20
CA ASP A 35 -5.87 -2.51 8.57
C ASP A 35 -4.61 -1.65 8.65
N ILE A 36 -3.68 -1.86 7.73
CA ILE A 36 -2.45 -1.07 7.68
C ILE A 36 -2.75 0.41 7.45
N LEU A 37 -3.72 0.69 6.58
CA LEU A 37 -4.06 2.04 6.16
C LEU A 37 -5.20 2.67 6.98
N GLN A 38 -5.61 2.04 8.08
CA GLN A 38 -6.80 2.46 8.82
C GLN A 38 -6.78 3.93 9.25
N ASP A 39 -5.62 4.47 9.60
CA ASP A 39 -5.52 5.87 10.02
C ASP A 39 -5.81 6.81 8.86
N TYR A 40 -5.32 6.47 7.67
CA TYR A 40 -5.59 7.26 6.47
C TYR A 40 -7.06 7.16 6.05
N ILE A 41 -7.62 5.97 6.16
CA ILE A 41 -9.04 5.75 5.86
C ILE A 41 -9.91 6.57 6.80
N ASN A 42 -9.54 6.61 8.07
CA ASN A 42 -10.29 7.39 9.07
C ASN A 42 -10.31 8.88 8.72
N GLU A 43 -9.21 9.41 8.20
CA GLU A 43 -9.13 10.82 7.82
C GLU A 43 -10.08 11.17 6.69
N VAL A 44 -10.34 10.23 5.79
CA VAL A 44 -11.19 10.45 4.61
C VAL A 44 -12.43 9.57 4.64
N ALA A 45 -12.88 9.18 5.83
CA ALA A 45 -14.00 8.25 6.00
C ALA A 45 -15.27 8.70 5.27
N GLN A 46 -15.53 10.00 5.24
CA GLN A 46 -16.70 10.55 4.56
C GLN A 46 -16.66 10.24 3.07
N ASP A 47 -15.49 10.31 2.45
CA ASP A 47 -15.35 10.01 1.03
C ASP A 47 -15.69 8.56 0.72
N PHE A 48 -15.31 7.63 1.60
CA PHE A 48 -15.65 6.23 1.45
C PHE A 48 -17.15 5.99 1.62
N GLU A 49 -17.78 6.65 2.59
CA GLU A 49 -19.22 6.54 2.80
C GLU A 49 -20.00 7.02 1.59
N ASP A 50 -19.54 8.07 0.93
CA ASP A 50 -20.18 8.61 -0.26
C ASP A 50 -20.11 7.64 -1.45
N VAL A 51 -19.06 6.82 -1.52
CA VAL A 51 -18.84 5.88 -2.62
C VAL A 51 -19.54 4.53 -2.37
N LEU A 52 -19.57 4.11 -1.11
CA LEU A 52 -20.17 2.83 -0.72
C LEU A 52 -21.67 2.96 -0.48
#